data_c5f0f98c83e478ddd2e52509d3f87c8e
#
_entry.id   c5f0f98c83e478ddd2e52509d3f87c8e
#
_cell.length_a   1.000
_cell.length_b   1.000
_cell.length_c   1.000
_cell.angle_alpha   90.00
_cell.angle_beta   90.00
_cell.angle_gamma   90.00
#
_symmetry.space_group_name_H-M   'P 1'
#
loop_
_entity.id
_entity.type
_entity.pdbx_description
1 polymer ?
#
loop_
_entity_poly.entity_id
_entity_poly.type
_entity_poly.pdbx_seq_one_letter_code
_entity_poly.pdbx_strand_id
1 'polypeptide(L)'
;QGPWQLTLEHCDRNVLDETGRVTPTSVDVFCRSTSGAVCIESKFIADALEGFGRCGQFPKKCRGFYGPGSDSKTGTAARCRLEVRDGQRGARSYWRKGRPFFRVDVFWEQEVTGTCPFRDSNFQLMRNVLFAASSGAPAWATLAIVPSGVSAVVQKQAAVFRDQVLLPEYWSHLAVATYEDLVEVLRASEFEPSQRLGEFLAERIARVCTVP
;
A
#
# COMPACT_ATOMS: atom_id res chain seq x y z
N GLN A 1 -25.88 -6.67 -2.39
CA GLN A 1 -24.49 -6.57 -1.90
C GLN A 1 -24.44 -7.29 -0.57
N GLY A 2 -23.52 -8.23 -0.41
CA GLY A 2 -23.30 -8.93 0.87
C GLY A 2 -22.64 -8.00 1.91
N PRO A 3 -22.63 -8.40 3.19
CA PRO A 3 -22.00 -7.63 4.24
C PRO A 3 -20.50 -7.51 4.01
N TRP A 4 -19.94 -6.38 4.42
CA TRP A 4 -18.50 -6.17 4.46
C TRP A 4 -17.90 -6.81 5.72
N GLN A 5 -16.84 -7.57 5.55
CA GLN A 5 -16.02 -8.05 6.64
C GLN A 5 -14.80 -7.16 6.78
N LEU A 6 -14.52 -6.71 7.99
CA LEU A 6 -13.38 -5.88 8.33
C LEU A 6 -12.42 -6.68 9.19
N THR A 7 -11.14 -6.65 8.84
CA THR A 7 -10.05 -7.30 9.59
C THR A 7 -8.93 -6.29 9.81
N LEU A 8 -8.51 -6.11 11.04
CA LEU A 8 -7.36 -5.29 11.42
C LEU A 8 -6.08 -6.11 11.32
N GLU A 9 -4.96 -5.44 11.00
CA GLU A 9 -3.64 -6.06 10.88
C GLU A 9 -3.68 -7.35 10.02
N HIS A 10 -4.43 -7.28 8.93
CA HIS A 10 -4.70 -8.44 8.10
C HIS A 10 -3.45 -8.92 7.37
N CYS A 11 -3.24 -10.22 7.43
CA CYS A 11 -2.07 -10.87 6.86
C CYS A 11 -2.48 -12.16 6.15
N ASP A 12 -2.30 -12.21 4.84
CA ASP A 12 -2.52 -13.44 4.04
C ASP A 12 -1.34 -13.67 3.09
N ARG A 13 -0.57 -14.70 3.38
CA ARG A 13 0.61 -15.07 2.59
C ARG A 13 0.31 -15.47 1.16
N ASN A 14 -0.90 -15.99 0.91
CA ASN A 14 -1.27 -16.51 -0.40
C ASN A 14 -1.48 -15.39 -1.43
N VAL A 15 -1.92 -14.22 -0.96
CA VAL A 15 -2.22 -13.07 -1.84
C VAL A 15 -1.00 -12.64 -2.66
N LEU A 16 0.19 -12.61 -2.05
CA LEU A 16 1.43 -12.18 -2.69
C LEU A 16 2.48 -13.29 -2.82
N ASP A 17 2.04 -14.54 -2.73
CA ASP A 17 2.89 -15.75 -2.82
C ASP A 17 4.07 -15.72 -1.82
N GLU A 18 3.81 -15.25 -0.61
CA GLU A 18 4.83 -15.10 0.42
C GLU A 18 5.03 -16.40 1.21
N THR A 19 6.12 -17.10 0.94
CA THR A 19 6.40 -18.40 1.55
C THR A 19 7.61 -18.36 2.47
N GLY A 20 7.77 -19.41 3.24
CA GLY A 20 8.95 -19.64 4.09
C GLY A 20 9.11 -18.61 5.21
N ARG A 21 10.34 -18.14 5.41
CA ARG A 21 10.71 -17.20 6.49
C ARG A 21 10.54 -15.73 6.12
N VAL A 22 9.88 -15.43 5.01
CA VAL A 22 9.57 -14.05 4.61
C VAL A 22 8.53 -13.48 5.59
N THR A 23 8.76 -12.27 6.09
CA THR A 23 7.73 -11.54 6.83
C THR A 23 6.59 -11.25 5.86
N PRO A 24 5.37 -11.70 6.14
CA PRO A 24 4.25 -11.48 5.25
C PRO A 24 3.86 -10.00 5.19
N THR A 25 3.17 -9.63 4.12
CA THR A 25 2.52 -8.33 4.04
C THR A 25 1.38 -8.28 5.04
N SER A 26 1.41 -7.27 5.90
CA SER A 26 0.28 -6.88 6.73
C SER A 26 -0.30 -5.58 6.20
N VAL A 27 -1.62 -5.47 6.18
CA VAL A 27 -2.36 -4.25 5.87
C VAL A 27 -3.10 -3.82 7.14
N ASP A 28 -3.11 -2.52 7.44
CA ASP A 28 -3.67 -2.02 8.71
C ASP A 28 -5.14 -2.39 8.84
N VAL A 29 -5.92 -2.18 7.78
CA VAL A 29 -7.32 -2.60 7.71
C VAL A 29 -7.61 -3.21 6.35
N PHE A 30 -8.18 -4.39 6.34
CA PHE A 30 -8.68 -5.06 5.14
C PHE A 30 -10.19 -5.23 5.22
N CYS A 31 -10.89 -4.61 4.29
CA CYS A 31 -12.32 -4.76 4.12
C CYS A 31 -12.63 -5.62 2.91
N ARG A 32 -13.46 -6.64 3.05
CA ARG A 32 -13.83 -7.54 1.96
C ARG A 32 -15.33 -7.84 1.96
N SER A 33 -15.89 -7.92 0.77
CA SER A 33 -17.26 -8.40 0.50
C SER A 33 -17.28 -9.29 -0.74
N THR A 34 -18.44 -9.77 -1.13
CA THR A 34 -18.64 -10.46 -2.40
C THR A 34 -18.44 -9.56 -3.62
N SER A 35 -18.57 -8.24 -3.45
CA SER A 35 -18.44 -7.26 -4.52
C SER A 35 -17.07 -6.58 -4.61
N GLY A 36 -16.25 -6.65 -3.56
CA GLY A 36 -14.97 -5.96 -3.60
C GLY A 36 -14.07 -6.16 -2.40
N ALA A 37 -12.87 -5.59 -2.49
CA ALA A 37 -11.87 -5.53 -1.44
C ALA A 37 -11.29 -4.11 -1.32
N VAL A 38 -11.04 -3.65 -0.10
CA VAL A 38 -10.40 -2.37 0.19
C VAL A 38 -9.28 -2.59 1.19
N CYS A 39 -8.08 -2.14 0.83
CA CYS A 39 -6.97 -2.01 1.78
C CYS A 39 -6.92 -0.57 2.28
N ILE A 40 -6.88 -0.39 3.59
CA ILE A 40 -6.76 0.92 4.21
C ILE A 40 -5.42 1.00 4.93
N GLU A 41 -4.65 2.02 4.62
CA GLU A 41 -3.44 2.42 5.33
C GLU A 41 -3.77 3.60 6.24
N SER A 42 -3.53 3.43 7.52
CA SER A 42 -3.82 4.43 8.55
C SER A 42 -2.52 5.12 8.96
N LYS A 43 -2.40 6.43 8.76
CA LYS A 43 -1.24 7.23 9.14
C LYS A 43 -1.62 8.23 10.20
N PHE A 44 -1.11 8.05 11.41
CA PHE A 44 -1.36 8.94 12.54
C PHE A 44 -0.08 9.74 12.86
N ILE A 45 -0.12 11.05 12.69
CA ILE A 45 0.85 12.10 13.05
C ILE A 45 2.28 11.97 12.51
N ALA A 46 3.23 11.43 13.29
CA ALA A 46 4.66 11.49 12.97
C ALA A 46 5.00 10.70 11.70
N ASP A 47 4.37 9.54 11.53
CA ASP A 47 4.59 8.68 10.39
C ASP A 47 4.02 9.26 9.08
N ALA A 48 3.03 10.15 9.15
CA ALA A 48 2.43 10.76 7.97
C ALA A 48 3.43 11.68 7.23
N LEU A 49 4.34 12.32 7.95
CA LEU A 49 5.40 13.14 7.35
C LEU A 49 6.50 12.31 6.70
N GLU A 50 6.71 11.08 7.15
CA GLU A 50 7.64 10.13 6.53
C GLU A 50 7.07 9.49 5.26
N GLY A 51 5.80 9.74 4.95
CA GLY A 51 5.10 9.23 3.77
C GLY A 51 4.73 7.76 3.86
N PHE A 52 4.69 7.10 2.70
CA PHE A 52 4.26 5.71 2.59
C PHE A 52 5.42 4.70 2.72
N GLY A 53 6.39 5.04 3.54
CA GLY A 53 7.51 4.18 3.86
C GLY A 53 8.45 3.89 2.70
N ARG A 54 9.63 3.40 3.02
CA ARG A 54 10.67 2.99 2.08
C ARG A 54 10.86 1.48 2.10
N CYS A 55 11.36 0.93 1.02
CA CYS A 55 11.71 -0.47 0.97
C CYS A 55 12.84 -0.77 1.98
N GLY A 56 12.54 -1.55 3.02
CA GLY A 56 13.49 -1.91 4.09
C GLY A 56 14.70 -2.74 3.64
N GLN A 57 14.77 -3.10 2.35
CA GLN A 57 15.91 -3.80 1.77
C GLN A 57 17.04 -2.84 1.35
N PHE A 58 16.74 -1.56 1.22
CA PHE A 58 17.73 -0.53 0.90
C PHE A 58 18.32 0.07 2.21
N PRO A 59 19.61 0.47 2.28
CA PRO A 59 20.67 0.23 1.28
C PRO A 59 21.38 -1.13 1.41
N LYS A 60 21.04 -1.94 2.43
CA LYS A 60 21.83 -3.12 2.81
C LYS A 60 21.89 -4.22 1.76
N LYS A 61 20.84 -4.36 0.97
CA LYS A 61 20.65 -5.51 0.07
C LYS A 61 20.07 -5.14 -1.30
N CYS A 62 19.84 -3.87 -1.57
CA CYS A 62 19.28 -3.37 -2.81
C CYS A 62 20.07 -2.19 -3.33
N ARG A 63 20.50 -2.24 -4.57
CA ARG A 63 21.19 -1.14 -5.25
C ARG A 63 20.24 -0.22 -6.02
N GLY A 64 18.93 -0.42 -5.86
CA GLY A 64 17.91 0.36 -6.58
C GLY A 64 17.56 -0.21 -7.97
N PHE A 65 18.18 -1.29 -8.39
CA PHE A 65 17.84 -2.00 -9.63
C PHE A 65 16.72 -3.01 -9.37
N TYR A 66 15.76 -3.04 -10.26
CA TYR A 66 14.58 -3.88 -10.17
C TYR A 66 14.15 -4.36 -11.56
N GLY A 67 13.35 -5.39 -11.59
CA GLY A 67 12.73 -5.91 -12.77
C GLY A 67 12.72 -7.44 -12.80
N PRO A 68 11.79 -8.03 -13.53
CA PRO A 68 11.72 -9.46 -13.70
C PRO A 68 12.80 -10.03 -14.64
N GLY A 69 13.52 -9.15 -15.35
CA GLY A 69 14.53 -9.55 -16.31
C GLY A 69 15.94 -9.77 -15.75
N SER A 70 16.15 -9.60 -14.45
CA SER A 70 17.46 -9.80 -13.83
C SER A 70 17.90 -11.27 -13.72
N ASP A 71 17.21 -12.18 -14.35
CA ASP A 71 17.70 -13.54 -14.65
C ASP A 71 18.84 -13.54 -15.69
N SER A 72 19.45 -12.38 -15.92
CA SER A 72 20.58 -12.31 -16.83
C SER A 72 21.67 -13.26 -16.35
N LYS A 73 22.09 -14.13 -17.22
CA LYS A 73 23.18 -15.10 -17.05
C LYS A 73 24.53 -14.46 -16.65
N THR A 74 24.56 -13.15 -16.46
CA THR A 74 25.74 -12.35 -16.15
C THR A 74 25.99 -12.14 -14.64
N GLY A 75 25.22 -12.74 -13.75
CA GLY A 75 25.59 -12.93 -12.34
C GLY A 75 25.73 -11.70 -11.45
N THR A 76 25.56 -10.49 -11.95
CA THR A 76 25.87 -9.24 -11.24
C THR A 76 24.67 -8.35 -10.89
N ALA A 77 23.50 -8.61 -11.43
CA ALA A 77 22.30 -7.89 -11.05
C ALA A 77 21.82 -8.36 -9.67
N ALA A 78 21.89 -7.50 -8.68
CA ALA A 78 21.34 -7.77 -7.36
C ALA A 78 19.84 -8.04 -7.52
N ARG A 79 19.41 -9.28 -7.33
CA ARG A 79 18.01 -9.70 -7.42
C ARG A 79 17.20 -8.89 -6.44
N CYS A 80 16.12 -8.25 -6.92
CA CYS A 80 15.19 -7.57 -6.05
C CYS A 80 14.53 -8.61 -5.12
N ARG A 81 14.58 -8.37 -3.81
CA ARG A 81 14.01 -9.28 -2.83
C ARG A 81 12.48 -9.27 -2.79
N LEU A 82 11.87 -8.36 -3.53
CA LEU A 82 10.42 -8.33 -3.73
C LEU A 82 9.96 -9.31 -4.84
N GLU A 83 10.92 -9.91 -5.56
CA GLU A 83 10.66 -10.95 -6.56
C GLU A 83 11.66 -12.08 -6.38
N VAL A 84 11.33 -13.04 -5.54
CA VAL A 84 12.13 -14.24 -5.29
C VAL A 84 11.27 -15.46 -5.61
N ARG A 85 11.66 -16.23 -6.63
CA ARG A 85 10.86 -17.36 -7.09
C ARG A 85 11.05 -18.62 -6.27
N ASP A 86 12.30 -18.96 -5.95
CA ASP A 86 12.64 -20.14 -5.17
C ASP A 86 13.89 -19.86 -4.34
N GLY A 87 13.70 -19.55 -3.10
CA GLY A 87 14.82 -19.34 -2.20
C GLY A 87 14.72 -20.25 -0.98
N GLN A 88 15.84 -20.73 -0.47
CA GLN A 88 15.93 -21.43 0.82
C GLN A 88 15.28 -20.66 1.97
N ARG A 89 14.99 -19.37 1.78
CA ARG A 89 14.40 -18.46 2.78
C ARG A 89 12.95 -18.06 2.49
N GLY A 90 12.37 -18.52 1.38
CA GLY A 90 10.99 -18.20 0.98
C GLY A 90 10.89 -17.39 -0.31
N ALA A 91 9.68 -17.26 -0.84
CA ALA A 91 9.36 -16.57 -2.09
C ALA A 91 8.51 -15.31 -1.87
N ARG A 92 8.54 -14.43 -2.85
CA ARG A 92 7.67 -13.23 -3.00
C ARG A 92 7.44 -12.95 -4.48
N SER A 93 6.28 -12.43 -4.83
CA SER A 93 5.88 -12.20 -6.22
C SER A 93 5.38 -10.79 -6.48
N TYR A 94 5.95 -9.78 -5.83
CA TYR A 94 5.43 -8.41 -5.89
C TYR A 94 5.50 -7.83 -7.31
N TRP A 95 6.61 -8.01 -8.02
CA TRP A 95 6.75 -7.49 -9.37
C TRP A 95 5.88 -8.23 -10.36
N ARG A 96 5.84 -9.56 -10.27
CA ARG A 96 4.98 -10.38 -11.13
C ARG A 96 3.51 -10.08 -10.93
N LYS A 97 3.07 -9.94 -9.68
CA LYS A 97 1.71 -9.53 -9.31
C LYS A 97 1.44 -8.07 -9.71
N GLY A 98 2.44 -7.20 -9.62
CA GLY A 98 2.33 -5.78 -9.95
C GLY A 98 2.30 -5.46 -11.43
N ARG A 99 2.83 -6.33 -12.28
CA ARG A 99 2.92 -6.10 -13.72
C ARG A 99 1.62 -5.65 -14.40
N PRO A 100 0.44 -6.20 -14.07
CA PRO A 100 -0.82 -5.76 -14.66
C PRO A 100 -1.28 -4.37 -14.20
N PHE A 101 -0.72 -3.82 -13.12
CA PHE A 101 -1.20 -2.60 -12.47
C PHE A 101 -0.22 -1.44 -12.57
N PHE A 102 1.06 -1.71 -12.80
CA PHE A 102 2.12 -0.71 -12.79
C PHE A 102 2.64 -0.42 -14.20
N ARG A 103 3.10 0.78 -14.39
CA ARG A 103 3.74 1.25 -15.62
C ARG A 103 5.10 0.59 -15.81
N VAL A 104 5.07 -0.61 -16.36
CA VAL A 104 6.22 -1.49 -16.55
C VAL A 104 7.26 -0.89 -17.47
N ASP A 105 6.82 -0.22 -18.53
CA ASP A 105 7.63 0.50 -19.50
C ASP A 105 8.58 1.53 -18.86
N VAL A 106 8.10 2.21 -17.82
CA VAL A 106 8.90 3.22 -17.12
C VAL A 106 9.95 2.59 -16.21
N PHE A 107 9.70 1.39 -15.70
CA PHE A 107 10.53 0.79 -14.66
C PHE A 107 11.45 -0.31 -15.16
N TRP A 108 11.09 -1.00 -16.23
CA TRP A 108 11.78 -2.24 -16.63
C TRP A 108 12.64 -2.09 -17.87
N GLU A 109 12.38 -1.10 -18.69
CA GLU A 109 13.14 -0.85 -19.91
C GLU A 109 14.32 0.10 -19.72
N GLN A 110 14.32 0.87 -18.64
CA GLN A 110 15.44 1.74 -18.31
C GLN A 110 16.51 1.00 -17.49
N GLU A 111 17.31 0.20 -18.15
CA GLU A 111 18.40 -0.58 -17.50
C GLU A 111 19.42 0.29 -16.76
N VAL A 112 19.43 1.60 -16.90
CA VAL A 112 20.61 2.40 -16.55
C VAL A 112 20.38 3.48 -15.51
N THR A 113 19.18 4.04 -15.36
CA THR A 113 18.99 5.23 -14.51
C THR A 113 17.75 5.22 -13.62
N GLY A 114 16.92 4.21 -13.74
CA GLY A 114 15.66 4.13 -12.99
C GLY A 114 15.89 3.86 -11.52
N THR A 115 15.74 4.87 -10.71
CA THR A 115 15.63 4.67 -9.26
C THR A 115 14.34 3.91 -8.99
N CYS A 116 14.42 2.79 -8.28
CA CYS A 116 13.24 2.03 -7.88
C CYS A 116 12.25 2.96 -7.14
N PRO A 117 11.00 3.12 -7.60
CA PRO A 117 10.03 4.05 -7.03
C PRO A 117 9.64 3.71 -5.59
N PHE A 118 9.98 2.50 -5.14
CA PHE A 118 9.70 2.00 -3.79
C PHE A 118 10.90 2.06 -2.86
N ARG A 119 12.01 2.56 -3.35
CA ARG A 119 13.26 2.65 -2.60
C ARG A 119 13.13 3.62 -1.43
N ASP A 120 12.73 4.84 -1.72
CA ASP A 120 12.77 5.96 -0.78
C ASP A 120 11.38 6.33 -0.25
N SER A 121 10.33 5.89 -0.95
CA SER A 121 8.92 6.17 -0.60
C SER A 121 7.98 5.15 -1.26
N ASN A 122 6.68 5.28 -1.01
CA ASN A 122 5.62 4.54 -1.71
C ASN A 122 5.59 3.01 -1.50
N PHE A 123 6.44 2.47 -0.62
CA PHE A 123 6.51 1.02 -0.44
C PHE A 123 5.22 0.44 0.16
N GLN A 124 4.58 1.15 1.09
CA GLN A 124 3.32 0.71 1.68
C GLN A 124 2.17 0.82 0.67
N LEU A 125 2.10 1.92 -0.11
CA LEU A 125 1.10 2.04 -1.18
C LEU A 125 1.23 0.91 -2.19
N MET A 126 2.44 0.59 -2.62
CA MET A 126 2.69 -0.53 -3.51
C MET A 126 2.15 -1.84 -2.95
N ARG A 127 2.46 -2.16 -1.69
CA ARG A 127 1.99 -3.39 -1.05
C ARG A 127 0.47 -3.43 -0.94
N ASN A 128 -0.15 -2.33 -0.52
CA ASN A 128 -1.60 -2.25 -0.32
C ASN A 128 -2.36 -2.35 -1.65
N VAL A 129 -1.85 -1.69 -2.70
CA VAL A 129 -2.40 -1.84 -4.06
C VAL A 129 -2.29 -3.29 -4.53
N LEU A 130 -1.10 -3.90 -4.40
CA LEU A 130 -0.90 -5.30 -4.82
C LEU A 130 -1.78 -6.26 -4.03
N PHE A 131 -1.90 -6.03 -2.72
CA PHE A 131 -2.71 -6.88 -1.85
C PHE A 131 -4.19 -6.79 -2.23
N ALA A 132 -4.73 -5.57 -2.36
CA ALA A 132 -6.12 -5.36 -2.76
C ALA A 132 -6.41 -5.97 -4.15
N ALA A 133 -5.58 -5.65 -5.14
CA ALA A 133 -5.73 -6.12 -6.51
C ALA A 133 -5.56 -7.64 -6.68
N SER A 134 -4.71 -8.25 -5.84
CA SER A 134 -4.46 -9.70 -5.88
C SER A 134 -5.38 -10.51 -4.96
N SER A 135 -6.28 -9.88 -4.23
CA SER A 135 -7.19 -10.54 -3.27
C SER A 135 -8.24 -11.46 -3.91
N GLY A 136 -8.36 -11.43 -5.24
CA GLY A 136 -9.37 -12.17 -5.99
C GLY A 136 -10.78 -11.56 -5.92
N ALA A 137 -10.94 -10.34 -5.38
CA ALA A 137 -12.20 -9.63 -5.37
C ALA A 137 -12.52 -9.04 -6.77
N PRO A 138 -13.81 -8.97 -7.17
CA PRO A 138 -14.21 -8.41 -8.47
C PRO A 138 -13.81 -6.95 -8.67
N ALA A 139 -13.87 -6.16 -7.59
CA ALA A 139 -13.39 -4.77 -7.55
C ALA A 139 -12.44 -4.59 -6.36
N TRP A 140 -11.54 -3.64 -6.47
CA TRP A 140 -10.61 -3.35 -5.40
C TRP A 140 -10.30 -1.85 -5.29
N ALA A 141 -9.88 -1.42 -4.11
CA ALA A 141 -9.38 -0.07 -3.87
C ALA A 141 -8.33 -0.07 -2.76
N THR A 142 -7.54 0.99 -2.74
CA THR A 142 -6.62 1.32 -1.65
C THR A 142 -6.94 2.72 -1.16
N LEU A 143 -7.09 2.87 0.14
CA LEU A 143 -7.39 4.13 0.80
C LEU A 143 -6.29 4.43 1.81
N ALA A 144 -5.72 5.63 1.76
CA ALA A 144 -4.89 6.16 2.83
C ALA A 144 -5.74 7.11 3.69
N ILE A 145 -5.75 6.93 5.01
CA ILE A 145 -6.44 7.81 5.96
C ILE A 145 -5.40 8.53 6.81
N VAL A 146 -5.48 9.86 6.84
CA VAL A 146 -4.48 10.73 7.47
C VAL A 146 -5.15 11.89 8.21
N PRO A 147 -4.49 12.53 9.19
CA PRO A 147 -4.98 13.79 9.75
C PRO A 147 -5.03 14.90 8.70
N SER A 148 -6.02 15.79 8.79
CA SER A 148 -6.20 16.90 7.84
C SER A 148 -4.95 17.81 7.75
N GLY A 149 -4.27 18.06 8.86
CA GLY A 149 -3.06 18.89 8.90
C GLY A 149 -1.88 18.40 8.05
N VAL A 150 -1.85 17.11 7.67
CA VAL A 150 -0.82 16.52 6.81
C VAL A 150 -1.37 16.00 5.48
N SER A 151 -2.66 16.12 5.26
CA SER A 151 -3.34 15.54 4.09
C SER A 151 -2.78 16.04 2.76
N ALA A 152 -2.42 17.32 2.65
CA ALA A 152 -1.86 17.89 1.43
C ALA A 152 -0.52 17.24 1.04
N VAL A 153 0.34 16.94 2.01
CA VAL A 153 1.63 16.27 1.77
C VAL A 153 1.39 14.83 1.29
N VAL A 154 0.51 14.11 1.98
CA VAL A 154 0.20 12.72 1.66
C VAL A 154 -0.53 12.61 0.33
N GLN A 155 -1.46 13.52 0.03
CA GLN A 155 -2.13 13.59 -1.27
C GLN A 155 -1.12 13.80 -2.40
N LYS A 156 -0.14 14.70 -2.22
CA LYS A 156 0.93 14.92 -3.19
C LYS A 156 1.76 13.66 -3.43
N GLN A 157 2.11 12.93 -2.37
CA GLN A 157 2.85 11.68 -2.49
C GLN A 157 2.01 10.59 -3.19
N ALA A 158 0.74 10.46 -2.84
CA ALA A 158 -0.17 9.53 -3.50
C ALA A 158 -0.37 9.88 -4.98
N ALA A 159 -0.45 11.18 -5.32
CA ALA A 159 -0.51 11.63 -6.70
C ALA A 159 0.75 11.26 -7.48
N VAL A 160 1.93 11.47 -6.91
CA VAL A 160 3.21 11.05 -7.52
C VAL A 160 3.23 9.52 -7.76
N PHE A 161 2.80 8.74 -6.77
CA PHE A 161 2.70 7.29 -6.94
C PHE A 161 1.72 6.91 -8.05
N ARG A 162 0.54 7.51 -8.05
CA ARG A 162 -0.49 7.30 -9.09
C ARG A 162 0.07 7.62 -10.47
N ASP A 163 0.63 8.80 -10.65
CA ASP A 163 1.04 9.33 -11.96
C ASP A 163 2.31 8.65 -12.51
N GLN A 164 3.20 8.22 -11.63
CA GLN A 164 4.47 7.61 -12.02
C GLN A 164 4.48 6.08 -11.99
N VAL A 165 3.62 5.46 -11.20
CA VAL A 165 3.67 4.03 -10.92
C VAL A 165 2.46 3.28 -11.43
N LEU A 166 1.23 3.80 -11.19
CA LEU A 166 0.01 3.13 -11.61
C LEU A 166 -0.29 3.36 -13.09
N LEU A 167 -0.82 2.34 -13.74
CA LEU A 167 -1.45 2.52 -15.04
C LEU A 167 -2.70 3.43 -14.89
N PRO A 168 -2.98 4.29 -15.89
CA PRO A 168 -4.07 5.28 -15.81
C PRO A 168 -5.45 4.69 -15.48
N GLU A 169 -5.74 3.50 -15.98
CA GLU A 169 -7.00 2.80 -15.72
C GLU A 169 -7.24 2.46 -14.23
N TYR A 170 -6.17 2.46 -13.42
CA TYR A 170 -6.26 2.17 -11.98
C TYR A 170 -6.15 3.40 -11.08
N TRP A 171 -6.10 4.61 -11.64
CA TRP A 171 -5.97 5.82 -10.83
C TRP A 171 -7.11 6.03 -9.84
N SER A 172 -8.32 5.68 -10.22
CA SER A 172 -9.50 5.73 -9.34
C SER A 172 -9.50 4.70 -8.21
N HIS A 173 -8.60 3.73 -8.25
CA HIS A 173 -8.46 2.71 -7.22
C HIS A 173 -7.59 3.15 -6.04
N LEU A 174 -6.99 4.33 -6.10
CA LEU A 174 -6.19 4.91 -5.03
C LEU A 174 -6.81 6.24 -4.57
N ALA A 175 -7.16 6.32 -3.30
CA ALA A 175 -7.71 7.53 -2.69
C ALA A 175 -6.97 7.89 -1.40
N VAL A 176 -7.03 9.16 -1.05
CA VAL A 176 -6.61 9.69 0.25
C VAL A 176 -7.80 10.40 0.86
N ALA A 177 -8.12 10.07 2.11
CA ALA A 177 -9.14 10.72 2.93
C ALA A 177 -8.54 11.22 4.24
N THR A 178 -9.25 12.06 4.94
CA THR A 178 -8.85 12.47 6.28
C THR A 178 -9.60 11.70 7.35
N TYR A 179 -9.05 11.67 8.56
CA TYR A 179 -9.79 11.15 9.71
C TYR A 179 -11.04 11.97 10.01
N GLU A 180 -10.98 13.27 9.72
CA GLU A 180 -12.11 14.19 9.87
C GLU A 180 -13.25 13.80 8.91
N ASP A 181 -12.93 13.49 7.64
CA ASP A 181 -13.93 12.96 6.68
C ASP A 181 -14.53 11.65 7.19
N LEU A 182 -13.72 10.76 7.74
CA LEU A 182 -14.20 9.50 8.32
C LEU A 182 -15.13 9.75 9.51
N VAL A 183 -14.79 10.69 10.39
CA VAL A 183 -15.63 11.07 11.53
C VAL A 183 -16.99 11.58 11.06
N GLU A 184 -17.02 12.42 10.03
CA GLU A 184 -18.27 12.93 9.46
C GLU A 184 -19.16 11.79 8.93
N VAL A 185 -18.58 10.88 8.16
CA VAL A 185 -19.30 9.70 7.64
C VAL A 185 -19.83 8.81 8.77
N LEU A 186 -19.04 8.58 9.79
CA LEU A 186 -19.44 7.75 10.93
C LEU A 186 -20.55 8.39 11.74
N ARG A 187 -20.50 9.70 11.98
CA ARG A 187 -21.56 10.44 12.69
C ARG A 187 -22.87 10.54 11.92
N ALA A 188 -22.79 10.62 10.60
CA ALA A 188 -23.96 10.63 9.73
C ALA A 188 -24.61 9.24 9.57
N SER A 189 -24.00 8.17 10.07
CA SER A 189 -24.51 6.81 10.00
C SER A 189 -25.79 6.67 10.84
N GLU A 190 -26.76 5.90 10.36
CA GLU A 190 -27.93 5.51 11.14
C GLU A 190 -27.62 4.44 12.19
N PHE A 191 -26.45 3.84 12.14
CA PHE A 191 -26.02 2.78 13.04
C PHE A 191 -25.29 3.36 14.26
N GLU A 192 -25.93 3.29 15.42
CA GLU A 192 -25.43 3.89 16.68
C GLU A 192 -23.97 3.54 17.01
N PRO A 193 -23.47 2.30 16.87
CA PRO A 193 -22.07 2.00 17.12
C PRO A 193 -21.12 2.78 16.22
N SER A 194 -21.50 3.08 14.97
CA SER A 194 -20.70 3.94 14.08
C SER A 194 -20.64 5.38 14.57
N GLN A 195 -21.76 5.92 15.04
CA GLN A 195 -21.81 7.28 15.63
C GLN A 195 -20.89 7.38 16.85
N ARG A 196 -20.97 6.42 17.77
CA ARG A 196 -20.08 6.35 18.95
C ARG A 196 -18.60 6.27 18.56
N LEU A 197 -18.27 5.48 17.54
CA LEU A 197 -16.91 5.41 17.01
C LEU A 197 -16.46 6.76 16.42
N GLY A 198 -17.35 7.44 15.71
CA GLY A 198 -17.09 8.79 15.18
C GLY A 198 -16.80 9.81 16.28
N GLU A 199 -17.55 9.79 17.38
CA GLU A 199 -17.30 10.64 18.54
C GLU A 199 -15.97 10.31 19.22
N PHE A 200 -15.69 9.04 19.45
CA PHE A 200 -14.42 8.59 20.03
C PHE A 200 -13.21 9.04 19.17
N LEU A 201 -13.29 8.87 17.84
CA LEU A 201 -12.23 9.30 16.94
C LEU A 201 -12.04 10.81 16.94
N ALA A 202 -13.14 11.59 16.95
CA ALA A 202 -13.07 13.05 17.03
C ALA A 202 -12.33 13.53 18.28
N GLU A 203 -12.64 12.94 19.44
CA GLU A 203 -11.94 13.25 20.69
C GLU A 203 -10.44 12.90 20.61
N ARG A 204 -10.09 11.78 20.00
CA ARG A 204 -8.69 11.36 19.83
C ARG A 204 -7.93 12.30 18.91
N ILE A 205 -8.51 12.68 17.78
CA ILE A 205 -7.93 13.62 16.83
C ILE A 205 -7.68 14.97 17.52
N ALA A 206 -8.68 15.50 18.23
CA ALA A 206 -8.54 16.76 18.94
C ALA A 206 -7.38 16.75 19.97
N ARG A 207 -7.22 15.66 20.73
CA ARG A 207 -6.12 15.52 21.69
C ARG A 207 -4.75 15.49 21.07
N VAL A 208 -4.65 14.89 19.89
CA VAL A 208 -3.39 14.65 19.22
C VAL A 208 -2.95 15.84 18.38
N CYS A 209 -3.89 16.55 17.75
CA CYS A 209 -3.59 17.75 16.96
C CYS A 209 -3.36 19.01 17.83
N THR A 210 -3.62 18.94 19.14
CA THR A 210 -3.40 20.07 20.08
C THR A 210 -2.07 20.01 20.82
N VAL A 211 -1.22 19.02 20.56
CA VAL A 211 0.14 19.01 21.12
C VAL A 211 1.02 19.93 20.25
N PRO A 212 1.56 21.02 20.83
CA PRO A 212 2.39 22.01 20.13
C PRO A 212 3.73 21.43 19.68
#